data_bb6b80b71ba90c15c8f9e87c137d37cb
#
_entry.id   bb6b80b71ba90c15c8f9e87c137d37cb
#
_cell.length_a   1.000
_cell.length_b   1.000
_cell.length_c   1.000
_cell.angle_alpha   90.00
_cell.angle_beta   90.00
_cell.angle_gamma   90.00
#
_symmetry.space_group_name_H-M   'P 1'
#
loop_
_entity.id
_entity.type
_entity.pdbx_description
1 polymer ?
#
loop_
_entity_poly.entity_id
_entity_poly.type
_entity_poly.pdbx_seq_one_letter_code
_entity_poly.pdbx_strand_id
1 'polypeptide(L)'
;MIEFTCNVCGSRNANPAFATEPASCACGSNVRTRALIHLLSMELFGRNLILADFPRLKSVRALGMSDKECYASILQEKFDYRNTYYDREPRFDFSQPHGDLAGTLDFVLSADVLEHVAPPVETALMEVHRLLKPHGFLVATVPCSSGEMLREHYPDLHEYRILPLGGTPVLVNRRRDGHLEVTDELAFHGGSGATLEMRQFTVAALYEKLLASGFTNVRFFNENVPECGILFDHDVSQPVIAAKQQPFALAGDARAEIIDQWRSAEDRAWRDRQLAANAGNLAREASAVNESLAARIRLAARSRWLRLGQAFGIGPKLT
;
A
#
# COMPACT_ATOMS: atom_id res chain seq x y z
N MET A 1 4.73 -25.63 0.28
CA MET A 1 3.76 -24.61 -0.14
C MET A 1 3.78 -23.55 0.96
N ILE A 2 4.12 -22.32 0.63
CA ILE A 2 4.16 -21.20 1.61
C ILE A 2 2.85 -20.47 1.47
N GLU A 3 2.04 -20.45 2.52
CA GLU A 3 0.83 -19.65 2.60
C GLU A 3 1.15 -18.30 3.21
N PHE A 4 0.52 -17.23 2.72
CA PHE A 4 0.69 -15.90 3.26
C PHE A 4 -0.60 -15.08 3.20
N THR A 5 -0.69 -14.06 4.05
CA THR A 5 -1.74 -13.04 4.00
C THR A 5 -1.17 -11.76 3.40
N CYS A 6 -1.74 -11.29 2.31
CA CYS A 6 -1.30 -10.05 1.67
C CYS A 6 -1.52 -8.85 2.60
N ASN A 7 -0.47 -8.17 3.01
CA ASN A 7 -0.57 -6.99 3.88
C ASN A 7 -1.08 -5.72 3.17
N VAL A 8 -1.40 -5.79 1.88
CA VAL A 8 -2.10 -4.72 1.15
C VAL A 8 -3.61 -4.88 1.27
N CYS A 9 -4.15 -6.04 0.87
CA CYS A 9 -5.60 -6.25 0.76
C CYS A 9 -6.20 -7.27 1.74
N GLY A 10 -5.38 -7.96 2.54
CA GLY A 10 -5.83 -8.98 3.51
C GLY A 10 -6.16 -10.34 2.93
N SER A 11 -6.05 -10.55 1.61
CA SER A 11 -6.36 -11.85 0.99
C SER A 11 -5.32 -12.92 1.34
N ARG A 12 -5.79 -14.15 1.57
CA ARG A 12 -4.93 -15.32 1.72
C ARG A 12 -4.46 -15.79 0.35
N ASN A 13 -3.19 -16.12 0.25
CA ASN A 13 -2.53 -16.54 -0.98
C ASN A 13 -1.58 -17.72 -0.68
N ALA A 14 -1.15 -18.41 -1.72
CA ALA A 14 -0.13 -19.43 -1.64
C ALA A 14 0.99 -19.15 -2.66
N ASN A 15 2.20 -19.62 -2.33
CA ASN A 15 3.39 -19.52 -3.18
C ASN A 15 3.72 -18.08 -3.59
N PRO A 16 4.23 -17.25 -2.67
CA PRO A 16 4.72 -15.92 -3.04
C PRO A 16 5.80 -16.08 -4.11
N ALA A 17 5.70 -15.30 -5.17
CA ALA A 17 6.78 -15.25 -6.15
C ALA A 17 8.00 -14.63 -5.48
N PHE A 18 9.17 -15.23 -5.70
CA PHE A 18 10.45 -14.67 -5.23
C PHE A 18 10.89 -13.48 -6.09
N ALA A 19 10.39 -13.39 -7.32
CA ALA A 19 10.70 -12.28 -8.20
C ALA A 19 9.86 -11.04 -7.82
N THR A 20 10.48 -9.87 -7.85
CA THR A 20 9.89 -8.59 -7.45
C THR A 20 8.76 -8.13 -8.32
N GLU A 21 8.81 -8.43 -9.62
CA GLU A 21 7.91 -7.84 -10.61
C GLU A 21 6.56 -8.54 -10.78
N PRO A 22 6.47 -9.89 -10.81
CA PRO A 22 5.18 -10.54 -10.98
C PRO A 22 4.28 -10.29 -9.77
N ALA A 23 3.05 -9.86 -10.03
CA ALA A 23 2.02 -9.86 -9.00
C ALA A 23 1.79 -11.28 -8.48
N SER A 24 1.81 -11.45 -7.16
CA SER A 24 1.55 -12.73 -6.50
C SER A 24 0.31 -12.68 -5.59
N CYS A 25 -0.50 -11.65 -5.76
CA CYS A 25 -1.83 -11.51 -5.16
C CYS A 25 -2.79 -10.93 -6.20
N ALA A 26 -4.06 -11.31 -6.12
CA ALA A 26 -5.12 -10.82 -7.03
C ALA A 26 -5.30 -9.29 -6.99
N CYS A 27 -4.89 -8.62 -5.91
CA CYS A 27 -4.90 -7.15 -5.85
C CYS A 27 -3.80 -6.48 -6.70
N GLY A 28 -2.90 -7.24 -7.30
CA GLY A 28 -1.76 -6.72 -8.08
C GLY A 28 -0.49 -6.48 -7.28
N SER A 29 -0.48 -6.76 -5.95
CA SER A 29 0.72 -6.61 -5.14
C SER A 29 1.77 -7.69 -5.44
N ASN A 30 3.02 -7.30 -5.43
CA ASN A 30 4.21 -8.15 -5.52
C ASN A 30 5.01 -8.07 -4.21
N VAL A 31 6.14 -8.75 -4.12
CA VAL A 31 7.03 -8.75 -2.93
C VAL A 31 7.43 -7.33 -2.56
N ARG A 32 7.89 -6.52 -3.52
CA ARG A 32 8.30 -5.13 -3.32
C ARG A 32 7.18 -4.26 -2.74
N THR A 33 5.99 -4.32 -3.33
CA THR A 33 4.82 -3.58 -2.84
C THR A 33 4.51 -3.95 -1.39
N ARG A 34 4.51 -5.25 -1.06
CA ARG A 34 4.24 -5.70 0.30
C ARG A 34 5.32 -5.28 1.29
N ALA A 35 6.58 -5.30 0.87
CA ALA A 35 7.70 -4.84 1.70
C ALA A 35 7.64 -3.32 1.95
N LEU A 36 7.28 -2.51 0.95
CA LEU A 36 7.05 -1.07 1.08
C LEU A 36 5.94 -0.78 2.12
N ILE A 37 4.80 -1.47 2.02
CA ILE A 37 3.69 -1.31 2.95
C ILE A 37 4.03 -1.84 4.35
N HIS A 38 4.83 -2.90 4.45
CA HIS A 38 5.34 -3.39 5.74
C HIS A 38 6.18 -2.32 6.44
N LEU A 39 7.16 -1.72 5.75
CA LEU A 39 7.97 -0.65 6.30
C LEU A 39 7.13 0.55 6.73
N LEU A 40 6.19 0.97 5.88
CA LEU A 40 5.27 2.07 6.20
C LEU A 40 4.48 1.76 7.47
N SER A 41 3.96 0.53 7.61
CA SER A 41 3.20 0.10 8.77
C SER A 41 4.04 0.09 10.06
N MET A 42 5.26 -0.43 9.96
CA MET A 42 6.20 -0.46 11.08
C MET A 42 6.59 0.94 11.55
N GLU A 43 6.83 1.87 10.63
CA GLU A 43 7.21 3.24 10.98
C GLU A 43 6.03 4.02 11.56
N LEU A 44 4.83 3.90 10.99
CA LEU A 44 3.65 4.64 11.45
C LEU A 44 3.10 4.11 12.78
N PHE A 45 3.09 2.78 12.98
CA PHE A 45 2.33 2.13 14.05
C PHE A 45 3.16 1.20 14.95
N GLY A 46 4.43 0.97 14.63
CA GLY A 46 5.30 0.04 15.36
C GLY A 46 4.89 -1.43 15.22
N ARG A 47 4.04 -1.77 14.26
CA ARG A 47 3.52 -3.13 14.04
C ARG A 47 3.17 -3.36 12.56
N ASN A 48 3.18 -4.60 12.15
CA ASN A 48 2.75 -5.00 10.83
C ASN A 48 1.23 -5.11 10.77
N LEU A 49 0.58 -4.15 10.13
CA LEU A 49 -0.87 -4.13 9.89
C LEU A 49 -1.15 -4.38 8.41
N ILE A 50 -2.32 -4.91 8.11
CA ILE A 50 -2.86 -4.93 6.74
C ILE A 50 -3.26 -3.49 6.39
N LEU A 51 -2.87 -2.98 5.21
CA LEU A 51 -3.13 -1.61 4.80
C LEU A 51 -4.63 -1.26 4.82
N ALA A 52 -5.48 -2.23 4.44
CA ALA A 52 -6.93 -2.05 4.51
C ALA A 52 -7.43 -1.79 5.95
N ASP A 53 -6.71 -2.26 6.95
CA ASP A 53 -7.05 -2.12 8.37
C ASP A 53 -6.38 -0.90 9.03
N PHE A 54 -5.60 -0.12 8.30
CA PHE A 54 -5.01 1.11 8.85
C PHE A 54 -6.12 2.05 9.35
N PRO A 55 -5.92 2.74 10.47
CA PRO A 55 -6.83 3.79 10.91
C PRO A 55 -6.90 4.92 9.86
N ARG A 56 -8.04 5.60 9.80
CA ARG A 56 -8.21 6.78 8.94
C ARG A 56 -7.65 8.00 9.66
N LEU A 57 -6.51 8.50 9.19
CA LEU A 57 -5.76 9.61 9.80
C LEU A 57 -5.61 10.73 8.77
N LYS A 58 -6.66 11.54 8.59
CA LYS A 58 -6.66 12.64 7.62
C LYS A 58 -5.78 13.83 8.03
N SER A 59 -5.35 13.85 9.27
CA SER A 59 -4.31 14.78 9.76
C SER A 59 -2.88 14.41 9.31
N VAL A 60 -2.65 13.16 8.88
CA VAL A 60 -1.38 12.69 8.31
C VAL A 60 -1.34 13.00 6.81
N ARG A 61 -0.39 13.84 6.39
CA ARG A 61 -0.23 14.30 5.01
C ARG A 61 0.92 13.60 4.31
N ALA A 62 0.67 13.13 3.09
CA ALA A 62 1.69 12.39 2.36
C ALA A 62 1.58 12.54 0.83
N LEU A 63 2.69 12.30 0.14
CA LEU A 63 2.76 12.21 -1.32
C LEU A 63 3.31 10.85 -1.75
N GLY A 64 2.82 10.38 -2.89
CA GLY A 64 3.37 9.26 -3.63
C GLY A 64 3.91 9.69 -4.98
N MET A 65 4.93 8.98 -5.46
CA MET A 65 5.57 9.18 -6.76
C MET A 65 5.17 8.04 -7.69
N SER A 66 4.12 8.23 -8.49
CA SER A 66 3.62 7.24 -9.48
C SER A 66 3.31 5.87 -8.89
N ASP A 67 2.78 5.86 -7.68
CA ASP A 67 2.50 4.64 -6.93
C ASP A 67 1.43 3.77 -7.59
N LYS A 68 1.56 2.44 -7.42
CA LYS A 68 0.61 1.47 -7.97
C LYS A 68 -0.77 1.64 -7.32
N GLU A 69 -1.81 1.59 -8.14
CA GLU A 69 -3.20 1.81 -7.71
C GLU A 69 -3.65 0.83 -6.63
N CYS A 70 -3.11 -0.39 -6.61
CA CYS A 70 -3.48 -1.41 -5.63
C CYS A 70 -3.25 -1.02 -4.15
N TYR A 71 -2.39 -0.04 -3.89
CA TYR A 71 -2.20 0.53 -2.55
C TYR A 71 -2.43 2.04 -2.49
N ALA A 72 -2.24 2.77 -3.58
CA ALA A 72 -2.41 4.21 -3.61
C ALA A 72 -3.85 4.63 -3.27
N SER A 73 -4.86 3.95 -3.83
CA SER A 73 -6.27 4.20 -3.53
C SER A 73 -6.61 3.96 -2.05
N ILE A 74 -6.06 2.92 -1.45
CA ILE A 74 -6.26 2.64 -0.02
C ILE A 74 -5.56 3.72 0.83
N LEU A 75 -4.34 4.14 0.48
CA LEU A 75 -3.64 5.22 1.17
C LEU A 75 -4.43 6.54 1.10
N GLN A 76 -5.04 6.85 -0.05
CA GLN A 76 -5.92 8.01 -0.21
C GLN A 76 -7.17 7.92 0.69
N GLU A 77 -7.69 6.73 0.94
CA GLU A 77 -8.77 6.54 1.89
C GLU A 77 -8.31 6.79 3.34
N LYS A 78 -7.11 6.33 3.69
CA LYS A 78 -6.60 6.35 5.08
C LYS A 78 -6.01 7.70 5.49
N PHE A 79 -5.30 8.40 4.59
CA PHE A 79 -4.53 9.61 4.87
C PHE A 79 -4.95 10.79 3.99
N ASP A 80 -4.46 11.99 4.27
CA ASP A 80 -4.37 13.09 3.30
C ASP A 80 -3.21 12.81 2.35
N TYR A 81 -3.38 11.73 1.57
CA TYR A 81 -2.39 11.20 0.64
C TYR A 81 -2.75 11.55 -0.79
N ARG A 82 -1.76 12.05 -1.53
CA ARG A 82 -1.89 12.37 -2.95
C ARG A 82 -0.87 11.58 -3.75
N ASN A 83 -1.33 10.67 -4.62
CA ASN A 83 -0.47 10.03 -5.62
C ASN A 83 -0.21 11.02 -6.75
N THR A 84 1.05 11.30 -7.07
CA THR A 84 1.45 12.29 -8.06
C THR A 84 2.25 11.64 -9.19
N TYR A 85 2.29 12.29 -10.33
CA TYR A 85 2.93 11.77 -11.54
C TYR A 85 3.81 12.83 -12.17
N TYR A 86 4.85 12.39 -12.90
CA TYR A 86 5.73 13.30 -13.65
C TYR A 86 5.08 13.80 -14.93
N ASP A 87 4.34 12.94 -15.64
CA ASP A 87 3.87 13.12 -17.02
C ASP A 87 2.38 13.42 -17.16
N ARG A 88 1.60 13.29 -16.07
CA ARG A 88 0.15 13.48 -16.04
C ARG A 88 -0.35 14.07 -14.73
N GLU A 89 -1.60 14.54 -14.72
CA GLU A 89 -2.22 15.06 -13.50
C GLU A 89 -2.60 13.95 -12.47
N PRO A 90 -2.44 14.21 -11.18
CA PRO A 90 -1.84 15.40 -10.60
C PRO A 90 -0.32 15.43 -10.78
N ARG A 91 0.16 16.40 -11.58
CA ARG A 91 1.57 16.49 -11.93
C ARG A 91 2.41 17.04 -10.77
N PHE A 92 3.56 16.41 -10.55
CA PHE A 92 4.53 16.84 -9.55
C PHE A 92 5.95 16.42 -9.97
N ASP A 93 6.85 17.40 -10.04
CA ASP A 93 8.24 17.15 -10.39
C ASP A 93 9.13 17.40 -9.15
N PHE A 94 9.59 16.33 -8.53
CA PHE A 94 10.46 16.39 -7.35
C PHE A 94 11.84 17.01 -7.63
N SER A 95 12.22 17.22 -8.87
CA SER A 95 13.45 17.96 -9.22
C SER A 95 13.25 19.48 -9.17
N GLN A 96 12.02 19.97 -8.98
CA GLN A 96 11.67 21.38 -8.88
C GLN A 96 11.26 21.77 -7.46
N PRO A 97 11.51 23.04 -7.04
CA PRO A 97 11.11 23.49 -5.71
C PRO A 97 9.59 23.69 -5.57
N HIS A 98 9.00 23.17 -4.50
CA HIS A 98 7.58 23.32 -4.15
C HIS A 98 7.42 24.01 -2.79
N GLY A 99 7.63 25.33 -2.76
CA GLY A 99 7.74 26.13 -1.53
C GLY A 99 6.54 26.10 -0.60
N ASP A 100 5.34 25.95 -1.14
CA ASP A 100 4.06 25.86 -0.42
C ASP A 100 3.89 24.56 0.39
N LEU A 101 4.63 23.51 0.04
CA LEU A 101 4.60 22.21 0.72
C LEU A 101 5.79 22.00 1.68
N ALA A 102 6.70 22.97 1.78
CA ALA A 102 7.89 22.83 2.63
C ALA A 102 7.53 22.54 4.09
N GLY A 103 8.08 21.45 4.64
CA GLY A 103 7.86 21.06 6.03
C GLY A 103 6.42 20.63 6.37
N THR A 104 5.63 20.23 5.39
CA THR A 104 4.21 19.90 5.63
C THR A 104 3.89 18.41 5.56
N LEU A 105 4.76 17.58 5.00
CA LEU A 105 4.50 16.16 4.79
C LEU A 105 5.01 15.30 5.94
N ASP A 106 4.21 14.34 6.35
CA ASP A 106 4.57 13.32 7.32
C ASP A 106 5.39 12.20 6.67
N PHE A 107 5.04 11.80 5.45
CA PHE A 107 5.84 10.85 4.68
C PHE A 107 5.74 11.05 3.17
N VAL A 108 6.71 10.51 2.46
CA VAL A 108 6.73 10.39 0.99
C VAL A 108 6.98 8.93 0.64
N LEU A 109 6.26 8.41 -0.37
CA LEU A 109 6.50 7.10 -0.96
C LEU A 109 7.11 7.24 -2.35
N SER A 110 8.09 6.39 -2.67
CA SER A 110 8.74 6.34 -3.97
C SER A 110 9.08 4.89 -4.33
N ALA A 111 8.29 4.30 -5.20
CA ALA A 111 8.49 2.91 -5.60
C ALA A 111 9.04 2.83 -7.04
N ASP A 112 10.35 2.58 -7.17
CA ASP A 112 11.08 2.52 -8.43
C ASP A 112 10.85 3.77 -9.31
N VAL A 113 11.26 4.91 -8.79
CA VAL A 113 11.16 6.21 -9.46
C VAL A 113 12.52 6.93 -9.49
N LEU A 114 13.34 6.80 -8.44
CA LEU A 114 14.57 7.56 -8.32
C LEU A 114 15.60 7.22 -9.40
N GLU A 115 15.56 6.02 -9.95
CA GLU A 115 16.37 5.60 -11.09
C GLU A 115 16.01 6.32 -12.40
N HIS A 116 14.82 6.91 -12.48
CA HIS A 116 14.32 7.64 -13.64
C HIS A 116 14.47 9.16 -13.52
N VAL A 117 14.84 9.67 -12.36
CA VAL A 117 15.01 11.11 -12.13
C VAL A 117 16.26 11.61 -12.85
N ALA A 118 16.12 12.69 -13.63
CA ALA A 118 17.25 13.28 -14.33
C ALA A 118 18.39 13.69 -13.35
N PRO A 119 19.66 13.57 -13.74
CA PRO A 119 20.79 13.93 -12.88
C PRO A 119 20.85 15.45 -12.61
N PRO A 120 21.30 15.85 -11.41
CA PRO A 120 21.70 15.02 -10.28
C PRO A 120 20.48 14.59 -9.43
N VAL A 121 20.41 13.30 -9.04
CA VAL A 121 19.29 12.78 -8.24
C VAL A 121 19.16 13.44 -6.88
N GLU A 122 20.25 13.95 -6.35
CA GLU A 122 20.28 14.71 -5.08
C GLU A 122 19.32 15.89 -5.09
N THR A 123 19.08 16.52 -6.24
CA THR A 123 18.09 17.61 -6.35
C THR A 123 16.71 17.15 -5.91
N ALA A 124 16.26 15.99 -6.38
CA ALA A 124 14.97 15.41 -5.97
C ALA A 124 15.00 14.96 -4.51
N LEU A 125 16.07 14.32 -4.06
CA LEU A 125 16.20 13.86 -2.67
C LEU A 125 16.22 15.03 -1.68
N MET A 126 16.92 16.12 -1.99
CA MET A 126 16.92 17.37 -1.19
C MET A 126 15.52 18.00 -1.16
N GLU A 127 14.81 18.00 -2.28
CA GLU A 127 13.44 18.49 -2.31
C GLU A 127 12.50 17.63 -1.46
N VAL A 128 12.55 16.30 -1.58
CA VAL A 128 11.80 15.39 -0.69
C VAL A 128 12.11 15.69 0.77
N HIS A 129 13.40 15.81 1.12
CA HIS A 129 13.81 16.17 2.47
C HIS A 129 13.22 17.52 2.92
N ARG A 130 13.18 18.52 2.05
CA ARG A 130 12.63 19.84 2.35
C ARG A 130 11.12 19.80 2.59
N LEU A 131 10.38 19.00 1.83
CA LEU A 131 8.92 18.84 1.95
C LEU A 131 8.50 18.16 3.27
N LEU A 132 9.32 17.27 3.80
CA LEU A 132 9.03 16.53 5.02
C LEU A 132 9.04 17.43 6.26
N LYS A 133 8.17 17.12 7.22
CA LYS A 133 8.22 17.65 8.59
C LYS A 133 9.52 17.18 9.30
N PRO A 134 9.95 17.79 10.42
CA PRO A 134 11.16 17.34 11.13
C PRO A 134 11.17 15.86 11.52
N HIS A 135 10.00 15.29 11.84
CA HIS A 135 9.79 13.87 12.13
C HIS A 135 9.27 13.06 10.94
N GLY A 136 9.23 13.68 9.76
CA GLY A 136 8.79 13.01 8.54
C GLY A 136 9.85 12.08 7.95
N PHE A 137 9.43 11.18 7.08
CA PHE A 137 10.30 10.16 6.50
C PHE A 137 9.96 9.85 5.03
N LEU A 138 10.95 9.35 4.32
CA LEU A 138 10.84 8.75 3.00
C LEU A 138 10.81 7.23 3.15
N VAL A 139 9.90 6.55 2.44
CA VAL A 139 9.98 5.11 2.16
C VAL A 139 10.15 4.95 0.66
N ALA A 140 11.21 4.28 0.24
CA ALA A 140 11.50 4.11 -1.18
C ALA A 140 11.96 2.69 -1.52
N THR A 141 11.75 2.32 -2.78
CA THR A 141 12.44 1.21 -3.43
C THR A 141 13.13 1.71 -4.67
N VAL A 142 14.30 1.15 -4.96
CA VAL A 142 14.98 1.30 -6.25
C VAL A 142 15.65 -0.03 -6.60
N PRO A 143 15.76 -0.37 -7.87
CA PRO A 143 16.59 -1.50 -8.29
C PRO A 143 18.04 -1.24 -7.87
N CYS A 144 18.60 -2.13 -7.04
CA CYS A 144 19.99 -2.05 -6.63
C CYS A 144 20.78 -3.22 -7.24
N SER A 145 21.91 -2.91 -7.85
CA SER A 145 22.85 -3.91 -8.31
C SER A 145 23.81 -4.35 -7.19
N SER A 146 24.41 -5.52 -7.34
CA SER A 146 25.46 -6.03 -6.47
C SER A 146 26.82 -5.35 -6.70
N GLY A 147 26.91 -4.38 -7.61
CA GLY A 147 28.12 -3.61 -7.88
C GLY A 147 28.57 -2.74 -6.72
N GLU A 148 29.79 -2.23 -6.79
CA GLU A 148 30.36 -1.37 -5.74
C GLU A 148 30.04 0.11 -5.95
N MET A 149 29.74 0.53 -7.19
CA MET A 149 29.59 1.94 -7.55
C MET A 149 28.25 2.23 -8.25
N LEU A 150 27.73 3.44 -8.02
CA LEU A 150 26.65 4.01 -8.80
C LEU A 150 27.06 4.11 -10.27
N ARG A 151 26.21 3.64 -11.17
CA ARG A 151 26.39 3.83 -12.61
C ARG A 151 25.35 4.85 -13.11
N GLU A 152 25.81 6.05 -13.47
CA GLU A 152 25.00 7.02 -14.20
C GLU A 152 25.09 6.70 -15.70
N HIS A 153 23.95 6.49 -16.35
CA HIS A 153 23.90 6.23 -17.80
C HIS A 153 24.12 7.52 -18.60
N TYR A 154 23.61 8.67 -18.06
CA TYR A 154 23.64 9.96 -18.75
C TYR A 154 24.10 11.06 -17.79
N PRO A 155 25.37 11.09 -17.35
CA PRO A 155 25.83 12.03 -16.31
C PRO A 155 25.76 13.50 -16.72
N ASP A 156 25.88 13.79 -18.01
CA ASP A 156 25.86 15.15 -18.57
C ASP A 156 24.49 15.53 -19.15
N LEU A 157 23.43 14.82 -18.80
CA LEU A 157 22.09 15.09 -19.28
C LEU A 157 21.62 16.47 -18.80
N HIS A 158 21.17 17.32 -19.77
CA HIS A 158 20.69 18.66 -19.44
C HIS A 158 19.41 19.00 -20.20
N GLU A 159 19.51 19.44 -21.45
CA GLU A 159 18.35 19.67 -22.31
C GLU A 159 18.23 18.53 -23.30
N TYR A 160 17.33 17.61 -23.05
CA TYR A 160 17.25 16.38 -23.83
C TYR A 160 15.86 16.08 -24.37
N ARG A 161 15.84 15.31 -25.45
CA ARG A 161 14.64 14.72 -26.02
C ARG A 161 14.93 13.31 -26.54
N ILE A 162 13.95 12.44 -26.45
CA ILE A 162 13.99 11.12 -27.09
C ILE A 162 13.16 11.24 -28.36
N LEU A 163 13.79 10.98 -29.51
CA LEU A 163 13.19 11.11 -30.84
C LEU A 163 13.19 9.73 -31.53
N PRO A 164 12.09 9.32 -32.19
CA PRO A 164 12.08 8.12 -33.00
C PRO A 164 12.77 8.43 -34.36
N LEU A 165 13.98 7.93 -34.55
CA LEU A 165 14.69 8.01 -35.84
C LEU A 165 14.71 6.62 -36.50
N GLY A 166 14.03 6.48 -37.63
CA GLY A 166 13.98 5.21 -38.38
C GLY A 166 13.32 4.06 -37.58
N GLY A 167 12.48 4.36 -36.58
CA GLY A 167 11.87 3.39 -35.69
C GLY A 167 12.70 3.05 -34.44
N THR A 168 13.92 3.59 -34.33
CA THR A 168 14.76 3.45 -33.14
C THR A 168 14.68 4.71 -32.27
N PRO A 169 14.46 4.62 -30.95
CA PRO A 169 14.52 5.76 -30.06
C PRO A 169 15.98 6.24 -29.96
N VAL A 170 16.17 7.54 -30.11
CA VAL A 170 17.49 8.19 -30.05
C VAL A 170 17.38 9.35 -29.05
N LEU A 171 18.32 9.42 -28.10
CA LEU A 171 18.48 10.52 -27.17
C LEU A 171 19.29 11.63 -27.83
N VAL A 172 18.74 12.82 -27.91
CA VAL A 172 19.45 14.04 -28.27
C VAL A 172 19.55 14.90 -27.02
N ASN A 173 20.75 15.19 -26.57
CA ASN A 173 21.05 15.97 -25.37
C ASN A 173 21.91 17.18 -25.72
N ARG A 174 21.54 18.34 -25.24
CA ARG A 174 22.40 19.53 -25.22
C ARG A 174 22.95 19.68 -23.80
N ARG A 175 24.26 19.41 -23.64
CA ARG A 175 24.96 19.58 -22.38
C ARG A 175 24.96 21.06 -21.92
N ARG A 176 25.28 21.31 -20.66
CA ARG A 176 25.38 22.67 -20.09
C ARG A 176 26.44 23.54 -20.78
N ASP A 177 27.49 22.96 -21.36
CA ASP A 177 28.50 23.64 -22.15
C ASP A 177 28.08 23.95 -23.60
N GLY A 178 26.86 23.54 -24.00
CA GLY A 178 26.29 23.71 -25.34
C GLY A 178 26.61 22.58 -26.32
N HIS A 179 27.44 21.60 -25.95
CA HIS A 179 27.75 20.44 -26.78
C HIS A 179 26.51 19.59 -27.03
N LEU A 180 26.30 19.16 -28.30
CA LEU A 180 25.20 18.28 -28.68
C LEU A 180 25.70 16.83 -28.72
N GLU A 181 25.00 15.98 -28.01
CA GLU A 181 25.18 14.53 -28.02
C GLU A 181 23.98 13.83 -28.63
N VAL A 182 24.24 12.80 -29.40
CA VAL A 182 23.23 11.91 -29.96
C VAL A 182 23.63 10.47 -29.68
N THR A 183 22.76 9.70 -29.04
CA THR A 183 23.01 8.29 -28.77
C THR A 183 21.74 7.47 -28.93
N ASP A 184 21.87 6.26 -29.46
CA ASP A 184 20.83 5.23 -29.55
C ASP A 184 21.05 4.11 -28.49
N GLU A 185 22.17 4.17 -27.76
CA GLU A 185 22.44 3.29 -26.62
C GLU A 185 21.63 3.73 -25.41
N LEU A 186 20.34 3.36 -25.37
CA LEU A 186 19.43 3.74 -24.30
C LEU A 186 19.22 2.61 -23.30
N ALA A 187 19.35 2.93 -22.03
CA ALA A 187 18.97 2.07 -20.92
C ALA A 187 17.50 2.28 -20.55
N PHE A 188 16.70 1.22 -20.56
CA PHE A 188 15.29 1.25 -20.17
C PHE A 188 15.04 0.28 -19.02
N HIS A 189 14.37 0.74 -17.98
CA HIS A 189 13.84 -0.14 -16.95
C HIS A 189 12.52 -0.77 -17.45
N GLY A 190 12.41 -2.10 -17.39
CA GLY A 190 11.22 -2.83 -17.86
C GLY A 190 11.21 -3.14 -19.36
N GLY A 191 12.30 -2.91 -20.11
CA GLY A 191 12.46 -3.26 -21.51
C GLY A 191 12.32 -2.09 -22.48
N SER A 192 12.55 -2.36 -23.77
CA SER A 192 12.53 -1.35 -24.83
C SER A 192 11.16 -0.65 -24.94
N GLY A 193 11.15 0.67 -24.91
CA GLY A 193 9.96 1.51 -24.96
C GLY A 193 9.33 1.83 -23.59
N ALA A 194 9.90 1.30 -22.51
CA ALA A 194 9.58 1.71 -21.14
C ALA A 194 10.28 3.03 -20.75
N THR A 195 10.23 3.40 -19.46
CA THR A 195 10.85 4.63 -18.97
C THR A 195 12.38 4.54 -19.03
N LEU A 196 13.03 5.60 -19.48
CA LEU A 196 14.48 5.70 -19.54
C LEU A 196 15.08 5.57 -18.12
N GLU A 197 16.02 4.64 -17.94
CA GLU A 197 16.79 4.48 -16.71
C GLU A 197 17.98 5.44 -16.72
N MET A 198 18.00 6.39 -15.80
CA MET A 198 19.07 7.37 -15.71
C MET A 198 20.28 6.80 -14.99
N ARG A 199 20.03 5.88 -14.04
CA ARG A 199 21.09 5.28 -13.22
C ARG A 199 20.73 3.94 -12.66
N GLN A 200 21.78 3.18 -12.35
CA GLN A 200 21.71 1.95 -11.59
C GLN A 200 22.36 2.16 -10.22
N PHE A 201 21.56 2.05 -9.17
CA PHE A 201 22.01 2.20 -7.80
C PHE A 201 22.73 0.96 -7.29
N THR A 202 23.60 1.15 -6.32
CA THR A 202 23.98 0.15 -5.33
C THR A 202 23.43 0.56 -3.97
N VAL A 203 23.30 -0.37 -3.03
CA VAL A 203 22.83 -0.07 -1.67
C VAL A 203 23.71 1.00 -1.01
N ALA A 204 25.04 0.88 -1.15
CA ALA A 204 26.00 1.85 -0.60
C ALA A 204 25.83 3.24 -1.21
N ALA A 205 25.72 3.32 -2.55
CA ALA A 205 25.55 4.60 -3.23
C ALA A 205 24.21 5.28 -2.87
N LEU A 206 23.12 4.53 -2.79
CA LEU A 206 21.82 5.07 -2.35
C LEU A 206 21.90 5.60 -0.91
N TYR A 207 22.55 4.86 -0.02
CA TYR A 207 22.79 5.28 1.36
C TYR A 207 23.53 6.61 1.44
N GLU A 208 24.66 6.74 0.72
CA GLU A 208 25.46 7.96 0.66
C GLU A 208 24.66 9.15 0.08
N LYS A 209 23.89 8.94 -1.00
CA LYS A 209 23.06 9.97 -1.62
C LYS A 209 21.97 10.47 -0.67
N LEU A 210 21.35 9.58 0.10
CA LEU A 210 20.36 9.96 1.11
C LEU A 210 20.99 10.79 2.23
N LEU A 211 22.14 10.37 2.77
CA LEU A 211 22.86 11.14 3.78
C LEU A 211 23.31 12.51 3.26
N ALA A 212 23.88 12.56 2.06
CA ALA A 212 24.31 13.81 1.42
C ALA A 212 23.14 14.77 1.16
N SER A 213 21.91 14.26 1.00
CA SER A 213 20.68 15.04 0.84
C SER A 213 20.05 15.49 2.15
N GLY A 214 20.69 15.20 3.30
CA GLY A 214 20.29 15.67 4.63
C GLY A 214 19.49 14.68 5.45
N PHE A 215 19.13 13.51 4.92
CA PHE A 215 18.46 12.47 5.69
C PHE A 215 19.39 11.93 6.78
N THR A 216 18.78 11.58 7.91
CA THR A 216 19.45 10.91 9.03
C THR A 216 19.02 9.46 9.10
N ASN A 217 19.19 8.67 10.02
CA ASN A 217 18.64 7.34 10.29
C ASN A 217 18.10 6.59 9.02
N VAL A 218 19.01 6.30 8.09
CA VAL A 218 18.72 5.54 6.86
C VAL A 218 18.84 4.05 7.15
N ARG A 219 17.77 3.28 6.87
CA ARG A 219 17.71 1.84 7.14
C ARG A 219 17.20 1.10 5.92
N PHE A 220 17.92 0.10 5.47
CA PHE A 220 17.46 -0.84 4.44
C PHE A 220 16.75 -2.02 5.09
N PHE A 221 15.70 -2.49 4.43
CA PHE A 221 14.95 -3.66 4.88
C PHE A 221 15.23 -4.84 3.95
N ASN A 222 15.84 -5.87 4.50
CA ASN A 222 16.21 -7.10 3.79
C ASN A 222 15.74 -8.37 4.54
N GLU A 223 14.84 -8.22 5.50
CA GLU A 223 14.32 -9.34 6.28
C GLU A 223 13.14 -10.00 5.56
N ASN A 224 13.10 -11.33 5.61
CA ASN A 224 11.95 -12.07 5.12
C ASN A 224 10.80 -11.99 6.13
N VAL A 225 9.58 -11.73 5.63
CA VAL A 225 8.33 -11.77 6.39
C VAL A 225 7.37 -12.74 5.68
N PRO A 226 7.59 -14.06 5.86
CA PRO A 226 6.86 -15.08 5.10
C PRO A 226 5.35 -15.00 5.26
N GLU A 227 4.86 -14.63 6.44
CA GLU A 227 3.43 -14.47 6.74
C GLU A 227 2.75 -13.40 5.89
N CYS A 228 3.52 -12.45 5.33
CA CYS A 228 3.05 -11.44 4.37
C CYS A 228 3.46 -11.75 2.93
N GLY A 229 4.14 -12.87 2.71
CA GLY A 229 4.70 -13.23 1.41
C GLY A 229 5.84 -12.32 0.97
N ILE A 230 6.59 -11.74 1.93
CA ILE A 230 7.79 -10.96 1.67
C ILE A 230 8.97 -11.92 1.80
N LEU A 231 9.50 -12.30 0.65
CA LEU A 231 10.66 -13.19 0.54
C LEU A 231 11.60 -12.55 -0.48
N PHE A 232 12.75 -12.10 -0.02
CA PHE A 232 13.76 -11.50 -0.86
C PHE A 232 14.65 -12.58 -1.46
N ASP A 233 14.84 -12.52 -2.77
CA ASP A 233 15.94 -13.17 -3.47
C ASP A 233 17.06 -12.15 -3.71
N HIS A 234 18.25 -12.59 -4.07
CA HIS A 234 19.49 -11.78 -4.09
C HIS A 234 19.45 -10.52 -4.97
N ASP A 235 18.55 -10.43 -5.95
CA ASP A 235 18.48 -9.35 -6.93
C ASP A 235 17.25 -8.43 -6.78
N VAL A 236 16.74 -8.29 -5.56
CA VAL A 236 15.50 -7.58 -5.30
C VAL A 236 15.75 -6.13 -4.87
N SER A 237 14.92 -5.20 -5.34
CA SER A 237 14.83 -3.83 -4.84
C SER A 237 14.52 -3.84 -3.34
N GLN A 238 15.56 -3.64 -2.52
CA GLN A 238 15.39 -3.57 -1.07
C GLN A 238 14.72 -2.25 -0.69
N PRO A 239 13.61 -2.26 0.05
CA PRO A 239 13.04 -1.03 0.55
C PRO A 239 13.98 -0.34 1.53
N VAL A 240 13.98 0.98 1.47
CA VAL A 240 14.73 1.85 2.37
C VAL A 240 13.78 2.82 3.04
N ILE A 241 14.04 3.11 4.32
CA ILE A 241 13.42 4.19 5.05
C ILE A 241 14.49 5.21 5.44
N ALA A 242 14.19 6.48 5.26
CA ALA A 242 15.09 7.57 5.59
C ALA A 242 14.33 8.66 6.35
N ALA A 243 14.65 8.87 7.61
CA ALA A 243 14.05 9.91 8.44
C ALA A 243 14.70 11.27 8.15
N LYS A 244 13.92 12.36 8.22
CA LYS A 244 14.45 13.71 8.03
C LYS A 244 15.41 14.08 9.15
N GLN A 245 14.97 14.11 10.39
CA GLN A 245 15.78 14.53 11.54
C GLN A 245 15.52 13.69 12.79
N GLN A 246 14.28 13.35 13.06
CA GLN A 246 13.82 12.67 14.26
C GLN A 246 13.04 11.41 13.89
N PRO A 247 12.98 10.41 14.77
CA PRO A 247 12.07 9.29 14.59
C PRO A 247 10.64 9.78 14.41
N PHE A 248 9.88 9.07 13.59
CA PHE A 248 8.47 9.41 13.35
C PHE A 248 7.68 9.33 14.67
N ALA A 249 6.79 10.29 14.85
CA ALA A 249 5.82 10.29 15.96
C ALA A 249 4.50 10.87 15.46
N LEU A 250 3.43 10.12 15.67
CA LEU A 250 2.08 10.61 15.37
C LEU A 250 1.78 11.89 16.17
N ALA A 251 1.32 12.92 15.50
CA ALA A 251 0.87 14.16 16.13
C ALA A 251 -0.36 13.93 17.03
N GLY A 252 -0.67 14.90 17.90
CA GLY A 252 -1.74 14.78 18.89
C GLY A 252 -3.13 14.60 18.25
N ASP A 253 -3.38 15.27 17.12
CA ASP A 253 -4.61 15.16 16.32
C ASP A 253 -4.78 13.76 15.71
N ALA A 254 -3.71 13.18 15.13
CA ALA A 254 -3.74 11.80 14.62
C ALA A 254 -3.99 10.78 15.74
N ARG A 255 -3.44 11.01 16.94
CA ARG A 255 -3.73 10.15 18.11
C ARG A 255 -5.19 10.27 18.53
N ALA A 256 -5.76 11.47 18.53
CA ALA A 256 -7.17 11.68 18.82
C ALA A 256 -8.07 10.95 17.80
N GLU A 257 -7.75 11.03 16.50
CA GLU A 257 -8.45 10.30 15.44
C GLU A 257 -8.45 8.78 15.68
N ILE A 258 -7.33 8.20 16.12
CA ILE A 258 -7.25 6.77 16.49
C ILE A 258 -8.17 6.45 17.66
N ILE A 259 -8.14 7.27 18.72
CA ILE A 259 -8.96 7.05 19.91
C ILE A 259 -10.45 7.10 19.57
N ASP A 260 -10.87 8.07 18.77
CA ASP A 260 -12.27 8.24 18.37
C ASP A 260 -12.76 7.09 17.48
N GLN A 261 -11.91 6.60 16.58
CA GLN A 261 -12.24 5.43 15.76
C GLN A 261 -12.34 4.17 16.62
N TRP A 262 -11.43 3.98 17.58
CA TRP A 262 -11.47 2.86 18.50
C TRP A 262 -12.76 2.87 19.34
N ARG A 263 -13.10 4.01 19.97
CA ARG A 263 -14.35 4.17 20.72
C ARG A 263 -15.59 3.85 19.86
N SER A 264 -15.62 4.41 18.65
CA SER A 264 -16.73 4.15 17.71
C SER A 264 -16.84 2.68 17.29
N ALA A 265 -15.72 1.97 17.19
CA ALA A 265 -15.69 0.54 16.89
C ALA A 265 -16.21 -0.30 18.07
N GLU A 266 -15.83 0.06 19.31
CA GLU A 266 -16.35 -0.60 20.52
C GLU A 266 -17.85 -0.41 20.66
N ASP A 267 -18.36 0.81 20.44
CA ASP A 267 -19.80 1.11 20.49
C ASP A 267 -20.59 0.33 19.43
N ARG A 268 -20.02 0.16 18.23
CA ARG A 268 -20.66 -0.68 17.20
C ARG A 268 -20.67 -2.15 17.62
N ALA A 269 -19.53 -2.68 18.05
CA ALA A 269 -19.42 -4.06 18.49
C ALA A 269 -20.33 -4.37 19.69
N TRP A 270 -20.52 -3.42 20.61
CA TRP A 270 -21.47 -3.55 21.71
C TRP A 270 -22.91 -3.63 21.18
N ARG A 271 -23.31 -2.71 20.28
CA ARG A 271 -24.65 -2.71 19.67
C ARG A 271 -24.92 -4.01 18.93
N ASP A 272 -23.96 -4.49 18.13
CA ASP A 272 -24.10 -5.74 17.38
C ASP A 272 -24.30 -6.94 18.31
N ARG A 273 -23.54 -7.00 19.44
CA ARG A 273 -23.74 -8.02 20.47
C ARG A 273 -25.14 -7.96 21.10
N GLN A 274 -25.66 -6.77 21.36
CA GLN A 274 -27.02 -6.60 21.89
C GLN A 274 -28.10 -7.06 20.89
N LEU A 275 -27.95 -6.67 19.63
CA LEU A 275 -28.86 -7.12 18.56
C LEU A 275 -28.84 -8.65 18.40
N ALA A 276 -27.68 -9.26 18.39
CA ALA A 276 -27.53 -10.71 18.30
C ALA A 276 -28.16 -11.43 19.52
N ALA A 277 -27.96 -10.91 20.72
CA ALA A 277 -28.58 -11.45 21.93
C ALA A 277 -30.12 -11.35 21.90
N ASN A 278 -30.65 -10.21 21.47
CA ASN A 278 -32.11 -10.02 21.32
C ASN A 278 -32.69 -10.94 20.24
N ALA A 279 -32.02 -11.08 19.08
CA ALA A 279 -32.46 -12.02 18.05
C ALA A 279 -32.45 -13.47 18.53
N GLY A 280 -31.44 -13.87 19.31
CA GLY A 280 -31.37 -15.18 19.94
C GLY A 280 -32.48 -15.44 20.97
N ASN A 281 -32.88 -14.41 21.73
CA ASN A 281 -34.02 -14.49 22.66
C ASN A 281 -35.34 -14.68 21.92
N LEU A 282 -35.60 -13.86 20.89
CA LEU A 282 -36.80 -13.96 20.06
C LEU A 282 -36.90 -15.32 19.35
N ALA A 283 -35.80 -15.86 18.87
CA ALA A 283 -35.76 -17.19 18.26
C ALA A 283 -36.12 -18.31 19.26
N ARG A 284 -35.62 -18.21 20.51
CA ARG A 284 -35.96 -19.14 21.58
C ARG A 284 -37.41 -19.07 21.95
N GLU A 285 -38.00 -17.88 22.09
CA GLU A 285 -39.42 -17.65 22.36
C GLU A 285 -40.29 -18.24 21.23
N ALA A 286 -39.96 -17.96 19.99
CA ALA A 286 -40.65 -18.51 18.82
C ALA A 286 -40.59 -20.06 18.79
N SER A 287 -39.44 -20.64 19.11
CA SER A 287 -39.27 -22.10 19.20
C SER A 287 -40.16 -22.69 20.29
N ALA A 288 -40.22 -22.08 21.49
CA ALA A 288 -41.03 -22.53 22.59
C ALA A 288 -42.54 -22.46 22.25
N VAL A 289 -42.97 -21.38 21.58
CA VAL A 289 -44.34 -21.22 21.08
C VAL A 289 -44.69 -22.33 20.07
N ASN A 290 -43.81 -22.58 19.11
CA ASN A 290 -44.00 -23.64 18.10
C ASN A 290 -44.06 -25.03 18.72
N GLU A 291 -43.21 -25.32 19.70
CA GLU A 291 -43.24 -26.59 20.43
C GLU A 291 -44.56 -26.78 21.21
N SER A 292 -45.01 -25.73 21.89
CA SER A 292 -46.28 -25.72 22.60
C SER A 292 -47.45 -25.93 21.64
N LEU A 293 -47.46 -25.26 20.49
CA LEU A 293 -48.49 -25.43 19.46
C LEU A 293 -48.48 -26.86 18.89
N ALA A 294 -47.32 -27.39 18.58
CA ALA A 294 -47.13 -28.75 18.08
C ALA A 294 -47.62 -29.79 19.11
N ALA A 295 -47.37 -29.57 20.42
CA ALA A 295 -47.87 -30.43 21.48
C ALA A 295 -49.40 -30.37 21.56
N ARG A 296 -50.02 -29.19 21.47
CA ARG A 296 -51.48 -29.01 21.45
C ARG A 296 -52.12 -29.69 20.24
N ILE A 297 -51.53 -29.57 19.05
CA ILE A 297 -52.01 -30.27 17.85
C ILE A 297 -51.91 -31.78 18.01
N ARG A 298 -50.79 -32.31 18.55
CA ARG A 298 -50.66 -33.75 18.85
C ARG A 298 -51.72 -34.26 19.85
N LEU A 299 -52.05 -33.45 20.87
CA LEU A 299 -53.08 -33.76 21.85
C LEU A 299 -54.47 -33.78 21.21
N ALA A 300 -54.79 -32.78 20.41
CA ALA A 300 -56.04 -32.70 19.66
C ALA A 300 -56.20 -33.86 18.69
N ALA A 301 -55.14 -34.25 17.98
CA ALA A 301 -55.15 -35.41 17.06
C ALA A 301 -55.42 -36.77 17.78
N ARG A 302 -55.13 -36.87 19.08
CA ARG A 302 -55.44 -38.03 19.91
C ARG A 302 -56.89 -38.05 20.45
N SER A 303 -57.65 -36.96 20.28
CA SER A 303 -59.03 -36.85 20.74
C SER A 303 -59.93 -37.85 20.01
N ARG A 304 -60.71 -38.62 20.78
CA ARG A 304 -61.69 -39.58 20.24
C ARG A 304 -62.72 -38.89 19.34
N TRP A 305 -63.13 -37.66 19.65
CA TRP A 305 -64.07 -36.88 18.88
C TRP A 305 -63.52 -36.43 17.50
N LEU A 306 -62.26 -36.05 17.41
CA LEU A 306 -61.63 -35.70 16.14
C LEU A 306 -61.45 -36.94 15.24
N ARG A 307 -61.09 -38.09 15.81
CA ARG A 307 -61.04 -39.37 15.08
C ARG A 307 -62.38 -39.85 14.57
N LEU A 308 -63.44 -39.67 15.35
CA LEU A 308 -64.81 -39.96 14.93
C LEU A 308 -65.24 -39.03 13.79
N GLY A 309 -64.98 -37.69 13.87
CA GLY A 309 -65.26 -36.74 12.82
C GLY A 309 -64.55 -37.07 11.51
N GLN A 310 -63.29 -37.46 11.57
CA GLN A 310 -62.52 -37.89 10.40
C GLN A 310 -63.05 -39.19 9.77
N ALA A 311 -63.56 -40.15 10.57
CA ALA A 311 -64.19 -41.40 10.08
C ALA A 311 -65.47 -41.14 9.33
N PHE A 312 -66.20 -40.02 9.64
CA PHE A 312 -67.41 -39.60 8.96
C PHE A 312 -67.20 -38.48 7.92
N GLY A 313 -65.91 -38.18 7.59
CA GLY A 313 -65.58 -37.12 6.60
C GLY A 313 -65.87 -35.70 7.06
N ILE A 314 -66.09 -35.49 8.35
CA ILE A 314 -66.41 -34.19 8.96
C ILE A 314 -65.24 -33.74 9.83
N GLY A 315 -64.56 -32.66 9.46
CA GLY A 315 -63.50 -32.09 10.27
C GLY A 315 -62.20 -31.76 9.48
N PRO A 316 -61.30 -30.91 10.03
CA PRO A 316 -60.09 -30.52 9.35
C PRO A 316 -59.13 -31.74 9.20
N LYS A 317 -58.54 -31.92 8.02
CA LYS A 317 -57.43 -32.84 7.83
C LYS A 317 -56.19 -32.29 8.53
N LEU A 318 -55.77 -32.93 9.64
CA LEU A 318 -54.51 -32.66 10.31
C LEU A 318 -53.41 -33.51 9.58
N THR A 319 -52.69 -32.91 8.65
CA THR A 319 -51.50 -33.48 8.04
C THR A 319 -50.27 -33.21 8.92
#